data_437b56edcd21eece4dd39fdc60880cb8
#
_entry.id   437b56edcd21eece4dd39fdc60880cb8
#
_cell.length_a   1.000
_cell.length_b   1.000
_cell.length_c   1.000
_cell.angle_alpha   90.00
_cell.angle_beta   90.00
_cell.angle_gamma   90.00
#
_symmetry.space_group_name_H-M   'P 1'
#
loop_
_entity.id
_entity.type
_entity.pdbx_description
1 polymer ?
#
loop_
_entity_poly.entity_id
_entity_poly.type
_entity_poly.pdbx_seq_one_letter_code
_entity_poly.pdbx_strand_id
1 'polypeptide(L)'
;MLKRRNFLSLAASAPAVAAVPAFAQPARPACLPAWSSLPTRPAGKIEVLYKTKHGQPNGLAIASTAGQMWVLDQGGGHWVTLTNIKDGTTVREFQADVVGPSGLVQDGNSMWITSTHNSLIVHCDLNGKTIAKYVTPGAGRIYEREDDVPGRRSPLKPAWPDMERGIGPAMSGNVGNNTGKGLPPGQLPLDAEEGSGGTGAHAILVDGDYLIYACPPARQIFTINKKTWKVKSTWPVPGNRTHGMSWGKTHDTIWSSDSNLNAFFRHDAKTGVIHERVQLPDDSPVIHCAKMVGDYMYFCDDMVWMARFRI
;
A
#
# COMPACT_ATOMS: atom_id res chain seq x y z
N MET A 1 -60.80 46.96 -29.81
CA MET A 1 -59.50 47.58 -30.08
C MET A 1 -58.46 47.05 -29.08
N LEU A 2 -57.67 46.07 -29.47
CA LEU A 2 -56.64 45.48 -28.67
C LEU A 2 -55.27 46.01 -29.11
N LYS A 3 -54.55 46.66 -28.19
CA LYS A 3 -53.21 47.20 -28.42
C LYS A 3 -52.17 46.08 -28.45
N ARG A 4 -51.42 45.98 -29.54
CA ARG A 4 -50.23 45.10 -29.66
C ARG A 4 -49.11 45.63 -28.75
N ARG A 5 -48.59 44.76 -27.87
CA ARG A 5 -47.37 45.02 -27.10
C ARG A 5 -46.15 44.49 -27.91
N ASN A 6 -45.24 45.40 -28.19
CA ASN A 6 -43.94 45.07 -28.79
C ASN A 6 -43.08 44.36 -27.76
N PHE A 7 -42.64 43.13 -28.03
CA PHE A 7 -41.60 42.47 -27.30
C PHE A 7 -40.24 42.86 -27.92
N LEU A 8 -39.48 43.61 -27.14
CA LEU A 8 -38.04 43.82 -27.37
C LEU A 8 -37.30 42.53 -27.06
N SER A 9 -36.68 41.86 -28.02
CA SER A 9 -35.76 40.75 -27.84
C SER A 9 -34.42 41.31 -27.39
N LEU A 10 -34.09 41.12 -26.13
CA LEU A 10 -32.72 41.27 -25.64
C LEU A 10 -31.90 40.07 -26.12
N ALA A 11 -30.99 40.28 -27.02
CA ALA A 11 -29.93 39.30 -27.35
C ALA A 11 -28.94 39.28 -26.25
N ALA A 12 -28.99 38.22 -25.41
CA ALA A 12 -27.95 37.97 -24.39
C ALA A 12 -26.68 37.50 -25.10
N SER A 13 -25.66 38.34 -25.12
CA SER A 13 -24.31 37.94 -25.52
C SER A 13 -23.76 36.97 -24.43
N ALA A 14 -23.57 35.70 -24.82
CA ALA A 14 -22.89 34.74 -23.98
C ALA A 14 -21.42 35.17 -23.80
N PRO A 15 -20.88 35.18 -22.54
CA PRO A 15 -19.49 35.46 -22.35
C PRO A 15 -18.66 34.36 -23.01
N ALA A 16 -17.68 34.74 -23.82
CA ALA A 16 -16.68 33.83 -24.35
C ALA A 16 -15.91 33.22 -23.19
N VAL A 17 -16.13 31.93 -22.95
CA VAL A 17 -15.32 31.16 -22.01
C VAL A 17 -13.92 31.10 -22.60
N ALA A 18 -12.99 31.87 -22.03
CA ALA A 18 -11.58 31.77 -22.37
C ALA A 18 -11.12 30.34 -22.09
N ALA A 19 -10.64 29.65 -23.16
CA ALA A 19 -10.07 28.32 -23.02
C ALA A 19 -8.88 28.42 -22.03
N VAL A 20 -9.01 27.79 -20.88
CA VAL A 20 -7.90 27.63 -19.94
C VAL A 20 -6.83 26.84 -20.69
N PRO A 21 -5.57 27.32 -20.76
CA PRO A 21 -4.51 26.58 -21.42
C PRO A 21 -4.42 25.20 -20.78
N ALA A 22 -4.49 24.16 -21.59
CA ALA A 22 -4.28 22.80 -21.14
C ALA A 22 -2.86 22.75 -20.54
N PHE A 23 -2.77 22.67 -19.23
CA PHE A 23 -1.48 22.41 -18.58
C PHE A 23 -0.97 21.09 -19.17
N ALA A 24 0.26 21.13 -19.71
CA ALA A 24 0.93 19.93 -20.17
C ALA A 24 0.97 18.95 -19.00
N GLN A 25 0.39 17.76 -19.20
CA GLN A 25 0.44 16.73 -18.16
C GLN A 25 1.91 16.42 -17.86
N PRO A 26 2.28 16.28 -16.58
CA PRO A 26 3.64 15.92 -16.21
C PRO A 26 4.03 14.61 -16.92
N ALA A 27 5.27 14.55 -17.40
CA ALA A 27 5.77 13.34 -18.05
C ALA A 27 5.67 12.15 -17.09
N ARG A 28 5.26 11.00 -17.63
CA ARG A 28 5.20 9.74 -16.86
C ARG A 28 6.57 9.45 -16.28
N PRO A 29 6.67 9.07 -14.97
CA PRO A 29 7.93 8.65 -14.38
C PRO A 29 8.58 7.52 -15.20
N ALA A 30 9.88 7.59 -15.41
CA ALA A 30 10.61 6.63 -16.24
C ALA A 30 10.55 5.18 -15.71
N CYS A 31 10.33 5.00 -14.40
CA CYS A 31 10.16 3.68 -13.79
C CYS A 31 8.82 3.02 -14.11
N LEU A 32 7.86 3.76 -14.67
CA LEU A 32 6.56 3.23 -15.10
C LEU A 32 6.53 3.12 -16.62
N PRO A 33 6.76 1.94 -17.20
CA PRO A 33 6.65 1.72 -18.63
C PRO A 33 5.21 1.94 -19.11
N ALA A 34 5.01 2.11 -20.40
CA ALA A 34 3.66 2.11 -20.96
C ALA A 34 2.97 0.78 -20.60
N TRP A 35 1.69 0.84 -20.21
CA TRP A 35 0.94 -0.37 -19.83
C TRP A 35 1.00 -1.47 -20.91
N SER A 36 0.84 -1.06 -22.17
CA SER A 36 0.90 -1.95 -23.33
C SER A 36 2.28 -2.58 -23.58
N SER A 37 3.34 -1.97 -23.10
CA SER A 37 4.71 -2.47 -23.26
C SER A 37 5.21 -3.30 -22.07
N LEU A 38 4.43 -3.34 -20.97
CA LEU A 38 4.81 -4.09 -19.79
C LEU A 38 4.59 -5.59 -20.02
N PRO A 39 5.64 -6.42 -19.97
CA PRO A 39 5.50 -7.87 -20.07
C PRO A 39 4.49 -8.37 -19.04
N THR A 40 3.43 -8.99 -19.51
CA THR A 40 2.34 -9.49 -18.66
C THR A 40 2.16 -10.98 -18.88
N ARG A 41 2.13 -11.74 -17.78
CA ARG A 41 1.77 -13.15 -17.81
C ARG A 41 0.68 -13.47 -16.80
N PRO A 42 -0.13 -14.49 -17.03
CA PRO A 42 -1.07 -14.98 -16.02
C PRO A 42 -0.29 -15.58 -14.84
N ALA A 43 -0.88 -15.51 -13.66
CA ALA A 43 -0.45 -16.35 -12.56
C ALA A 43 -0.66 -17.83 -12.93
N GLY A 44 0.25 -18.68 -12.48
CA GLY A 44 0.07 -20.12 -12.58
C GLY A 44 -1.12 -20.60 -11.72
N LYS A 45 -1.24 -21.92 -11.57
CA LYS A 45 -2.26 -22.51 -10.70
C LYS A 45 -2.21 -21.90 -9.29
N ILE A 46 -3.33 -21.34 -8.86
CA ILE A 46 -3.50 -20.86 -7.49
C ILE A 46 -3.88 -22.04 -6.60
N GLU A 47 -3.14 -22.22 -5.53
CA GLU A 47 -3.37 -23.22 -4.50
C GLU A 47 -3.88 -22.51 -3.26
N VAL A 48 -5.14 -22.76 -2.88
CA VAL A 48 -5.70 -22.34 -1.59
C VAL A 48 -5.21 -23.31 -0.53
N LEU A 49 -4.59 -22.82 0.54
CA LEU A 49 -3.90 -23.62 1.53
C LEU A 49 -4.75 -23.85 2.80
N TYR A 50 -5.08 -22.76 3.48
CA TYR A 50 -5.83 -22.82 4.74
C TYR A 50 -6.50 -21.47 5.03
N LYS A 51 -7.37 -21.46 6.04
CA LYS A 51 -7.93 -20.23 6.61
C LYS A 51 -7.02 -19.69 7.70
N THR A 52 -6.83 -18.38 7.72
CA THR A 52 -6.18 -17.71 8.83
C THR A 52 -7.07 -17.72 10.07
N LYS A 53 -6.48 -17.62 11.26
CA LYS A 53 -7.18 -17.83 12.51
C LYS A 53 -8.23 -16.77 12.84
N HIS A 54 -7.91 -15.49 12.60
CA HIS A 54 -8.75 -14.36 13.05
C HIS A 54 -9.59 -13.72 11.94
N GLY A 55 -9.35 -14.08 10.68
CA GLY A 55 -10.01 -13.49 9.51
C GLY A 55 -9.48 -12.07 9.17
N GLN A 56 -9.69 -11.64 7.95
CA GLN A 56 -9.16 -10.37 7.41
C GLN A 56 -7.62 -10.24 7.49
N PRO A 57 -6.86 -11.24 7.01
CA PRO A 57 -5.42 -11.16 6.99
C PRO A 57 -4.98 -10.04 6.03
N ASN A 58 -4.20 -9.10 6.54
CA ASN A 58 -3.82 -7.90 5.80
C ASN A 58 -2.30 -7.66 5.78
N GLY A 59 -1.53 -8.48 6.47
CA GLY A 59 -0.08 -8.41 6.45
C GLY A 59 0.58 -9.77 6.60
N LEU A 60 1.67 -9.98 5.88
CA LEU A 60 2.52 -11.17 5.98
C LEU A 60 3.98 -10.77 6.22
N ALA A 61 4.67 -11.51 7.09
CA ALA A 61 6.12 -11.39 7.24
C ALA A 61 6.77 -12.76 7.42
N ILE A 62 7.92 -12.95 6.78
CA ILE A 62 8.73 -14.15 7.00
C ILE A 62 9.27 -14.09 8.43
N ALA A 63 9.10 -15.17 9.17
CA ALA A 63 9.67 -15.31 10.51
C ALA A 63 11.15 -15.71 10.42
N SER A 64 11.92 -15.39 11.48
CA SER A 64 13.32 -15.83 11.58
C SER A 64 13.44 -17.35 11.63
N THR A 65 12.43 -18.04 12.13
CA THR A 65 12.36 -19.50 12.14
C THR A 65 11.89 -20.01 10.79
N ALA A 66 12.69 -20.87 10.18
CA ALA A 66 12.35 -21.47 8.89
C ALA A 66 11.01 -22.20 8.92
N GLY A 67 10.22 -22.08 7.85
CA GLY A 67 8.90 -22.71 7.75
C GLY A 67 7.79 -21.99 8.52
N GLN A 68 8.08 -20.82 9.11
CA GLN A 68 7.08 -20.02 9.83
C GLN A 68 6.88 -18.65 9.18
N MET A 69 5.69 -18.10 9.36
CA MET A 69 5.26 -16.80 8.84
C MET A 69 4.39 -16.10 9.88
N TRP A 70 4.59 -14.81 10.02
CA TRP A 70 3.69 -13.95 10.74
C TRP A 70 2.53 -13.53 9.85
N VAL A 71 1.32 -13.62 10.37
CA VAL A 71 0.08 -13.13 9.76
C VAL A 71 -0.47 -12.04 10.64
N LEU A 72 -0.76 -10.88 10.06
CA LEU A 72 -1.40 -9.75 10.70
C LEU A 72 -2.85 -9.68 10.25
N ASP A 73 -3.75 -9.71 11.20
CA ASP A 73 -5.18 -9.55 10.94
C ASP A 73 -5.62 -8.11 11.23
N GLN A 74 -6.34 -7.50 10.28
CA GLN A 74 -6.87 -6.14 10.41
C GLN A 74 -8.13 -6.11 11.26
N GLY A 75 -8.91 -7.19 11.24
CA GLY A 75 -10.15 -7.30 11.98
C GLY A 75 -9.96 -7.56 13.48
N GLY A 76 -11.04 -7.43 14.20
CA GLY A 76 -11.32 -7.90 15.55
C GLY A 76 -10.21 -8.07 16.58
N GLY A 77 -9.36 -7.07 16.82
CA GLY A 77 -8.34 -7.14 17.87
C GLY A 77 -6.90 -7.05 17.36
N HIS A 78 -6.70 -6.85 16.06
CA HIS A 78 -5.39 -6.60 15.44
C HIS A 78 -4.34 -7.66 15.84
N TRP A 79 -4.72 -8.94 15.63
CA TRP A 79 -3.89 -10.06 16.00
C TRP A 79 -2.68 -10.22 15.07
N VAL A 80 -1.54 -10.51 15.67
CA VAL A 80 -0.32 -10.95 14.98
C VAL A 80 -0.08 -12.39 15.37
N THR A 81 -0.23 -13.29 14.41
CA THR A 81 -0.17 -14.74 14.64
C THR A 81 1.05 -15.32 13.94
N LEU A 82 1.92 -16.00 14.66
CA LEU A 82 2.97 -16.81 14.08
C LEU A 82 2.40 -18.18 13.72
N THR A 83 2.48 -18.52 12.42
CA THR A 83 1.92 -19.77 11.91
C THR A 83 2.98 -20.61 11.20
N ASN A 84 2.78 -21.91 11.14
CA ASN A 84 3.49 -22.78 10.21
C ASN A 84 2.97 -22.52 8.79
N ILE A 85 3.85 -22.24 7.85
CA ILE A 85 3.49 -21.91 6.44
C ILE A 85 2.74 -23.05 5.77
N LYS A 86 3.03 -24.30 6.15
CA LYS A 86 2.50 -25.50 5.51
C LYS A 86 0.99 -25.68 5.72
N ASP A 87 0.52 -25.43 6.94
CA ASP A 87 -0.82 -25.84 7.39
C ASP A 87 -1.57 -24.76 8.19
N GLY A 88 -0.95 -23.61 8.43
CA GLY A 88 -1.57 -22.53 9.20
C GLY A 88 -1.66 -22.77 10.70
N THR A 89 -1.06 -23.86 11.21
CA THR A 89 -1.06 -24.13 12.66
C THR A 89 -0.42 -22.97 13.41
N THR A 90 -1.15 -22.43 14.39
CA THR A 90 -0.68 -21.34 15.25
C THR A 90 0.41 -21.82 16.19
N VAL A 91 1.55 -21.13 16.19
CA VAL A 91 2.66 -21.33 17.12
C VAL A 91 2.52 -20.42 18.33
N ARG A 92 2.25 -19.15 18.10
CA ARG A 92 1.95 -18.13 19.11
C ARG A 92 1.27 -16.94 18.49
N GLU A 93 0.73 -16.06 19.34
CA GLU A 93 0.08 -14.83 18.87
C GLU A 93 0.13 -13.74 19.94
N PHE A 94 -0.08 -12.51 19.51
CA PHE A 94 -0.27 -11.36 20.39
C PHE A 94 -1.18 -10.33 19.70
N GLN A 95 -1.73 -9.42 20.48
CA GLN A 95 -2.43 -8.24 19.96
C GLN A 95 -1.46 -7.06 19.83
N ALA A 96 -1.49 -6.37 18.71
CA ALA A 96 -0.67 -5.19 18.49
C ALA A 96 -1.46 -3.91 18.82
N ASP A 97 -0.75 -2.91 19.38
CA ASP A 97 -1.28 -1.58 19.66
C ASP A 97 -1.27 -0.72 18.37
N VAL A 98 -2.21 -1.02 17.48
CA VAL A 98 -2.33 -0.44 16.13
C VAL A 98 -3.81 -0.22 15.78
N VAL A 99 -4.06 0.57 14.75
CA VAL A 99 -5.43 0.85 14.26
C VAL A 99 -5.53 0.51 12.77
N GLY A 100 -6.38 -0.46 12.43
CA GLY A 100 -6.60 -0.92 11.07
C GLY A 100 -5.29 -1.23 10.32
N PRO A 101 -4.44 -2.14 10.85
CA PRO A 101 -3.10 -2.37 10.31
C PRO A 101 -3.14 -3.09 8.96
N SER A 102 -2.13 -2.85 8.12
CA SER A 102 -2.07 -3.44 6.78
C SER A 102 -0.74 -4.09 6.41
N GLY A 103 0.27 -3.99 7.24
CA GLY A 103 1.55 -4.61 6.94
C GLY A 103 2.44 -4.79 8.14
N LEU A 104 3.30 -5.79 8.08
CA LEU A 104 4.30 -6.02 9.10
C LEU A 104 5.59 -6.57 8.49
N VAL A 105 6.69 -6.38 9.23
CA VAL A 105 7.99 -7.03 8.93
C VAL A 105 8.73 -7.31 10.21
N GLN A 106 9.32 -8.50 10.33
CA GLN A 106 10.24 -8.81 11.42
C GLN A 106 11.62 -8.22 11.13
N ASP A 107 12.21 -7.57 12.12
CA ASP A 107 13.54 -6.96 12.10
C ASP A 107 14.33 -7.46 13.34
N GLY A 108 15.04 -8.55 13.16
CA GLY A 108 15.70 -9.25 14.26
C GLY A 108 14.71 -9.70 15.32
N ASN A 109 14.88 -9.20 16.55
CA ASN A 109 14.03 -9.50 17.71
C ASN A 109 12.89 -8.51 17.91
N SER A 110 12.57 -7.73 16.88
CA SER A 110 11.49 -6.75 16.89
C SER A 110 10.66 -6.82 15.62
N MET A 111 9.61 -6.03 15.57
CA MET A 111 8.68 -5.97 14.46
C MET A 111 8.28 -4.53 14.17
N TRP A 112 8.17 -4.21 12.89
CA TRP A 112 7.56 -2.98 12.42
C TRP A 112 6.18 -3.30 11.86
N ILE A 113 5.16 -2.55 12.30
CA ILE A 113 3.78 -2.75 11.87
C ILE A 113 3.23 -1.40 11.38
N THR A 114 2.59 -1.42 10.22
CA THR A 114 1.90 -0.24 9.70
C THR A 114 0.53 -0.15 10.35
N SER A 115 0.33 0.86 11.19
CA SER A 115 -0.95 1.25 11.80
C SER A 115 -1.65 2.19 10.84
N THR A 116 -2.28 1.59 9.83
CA THR A 116 -2.65 2.26 8.58
C THR A 116 -3.72 3.33 8.79
N HIS A 117 -4.79 3.02 9.56
CA HIS A 117 -5.92 3.92 9.67
C HIS A 117 -5.67 5.13 10.57
N ASN A 118 -4.62 5.11 11.38
CA ASN A 118 -4.18 6.30 12.12
C ASN A 118 -2.84 6.87 11.61
N SER A 119 -2.38 6.39 10.44
CA SER A 119 -1.21 6.94 9.75
C SER A 119 0.10 6.83 10.53
N LEU A 120 0.25 5.78 11.33
CA LEU A 120 1.47 5.51 12.11
C LEU A 120 2.23 4.29 11.59
N ILE A 121 3.52 4.25 11.94
CA ILE A 121 4.34 3.03 11.89
C ILE A 121 4.74 2.72 13.31
N VAL A 122 4.39 1.52 13.79
CA VAL A 122 4.63 1.08 15.16
C VAL A 122 5.81 0.11 15.18
N HIS A 123 6.77 0.35 16.07
CA HIS A 123 7.85 -0.57 16.37
C HIS A 123 7.54 -1.28 17.70
N CYS A 124 7.50 -2.60 17.70
CA CYS A 124 7.23 -3.39 18.89
C CYS A 124 8.20 -4.57 19.02
N ASP A 125 8.26 -5.17 20.20
CA ASP A 125 8.93 -6.45 20.38
C ASP A 125 8.09 -7.60 19.77
N LEU A 126 8.65 -8.82 19.78
CA LEU A 126 7.94 -9.98 19.23
C LEU A 126 6.80 -10.49 20.14
N ASN A 127 6.52 -9.86 21.28
CA ASN A 127 5.38 -10.12 22.15
C ASN A 127 4.30 -9.04 22.06
N GLY A 128 4.49 -8.06 21.16
CA GLY A 128 3.53 -6.98 20.93
C GLY A 128 3.71 -5.75 21.82
N LYS A 129 4.71 -5.72 22.70
CA LYS A 129 4.98 -4.54 23.53
C LYS A 129 5.51 -3.42 22.63
N THR A 130 4.78 -2.32 22.55
CA THR A 130 5.17 -1.13 21.79
C THR A 130 6.47 -0.55 22.35
N ILE A 131 7.46 -0.37 21.47
CA ILE A 131 8.75 0.27 21.75
C ILE A 131 8.68 1.74 21.33
N ALA A 132 8.13 2.03 20.14
CA ALA A 132 8.03 3.38 19.61
C ALA A 132 6.90 3.47 18.55
N LYS A 133 6.35 4.66 18.40
CA LYS A 133 5.40 5.04 17.34
C LYS A 133 6.00 6.15 16.50
N TYR A 134 5.78 6.09 15.20
CA TYR A 134 6.35 7.05 14.26
C TYR A 134 5.28 7.57 13.30
N VAL A 135 5.44 8.81 12.85
CA VAL A 135 4.63 9.35 11.75
C VAL A 135 4.92 8.59 10.45
N THR A 136 3.93 8.45 9.61
CA THR A 136 4.09 7.83 8.28
C THR A 136 4.28 8.90 7.21
N PRO A 137 5.49 9.04 6.65
CA PRO A 137 5.69 9.87 5.45
C PRO A 137 4.77 9.43 4.30
N GLY A 138 4.11 10.41 3.66
CA GLY A 138 3.19 10.15 2.56
C GLY A 138 1.76 9.81 2.98
N ALA A 139 1.50 9.66 4.29
CA ALA A 139 0.14 9.46 4.79
C ALA A 139 -0.76 10.66 4.49
N GLY A 140 -2.03 10.40 4.30
CA GLY A 140 -3.01 11.42 4.00
C GLY A 140 -4.36 10.85 3.64
N ARG A 141 -5.21 11.65 3.00
CA ARG A 141 -6.48 11.16 2.50
C ARG A 141 -6.24 10.24 1.32
N ILE A 142 -6.87 9.10 1.34
CA ILE A 142 -6.94 8.27 0.15
C ILE A 142 -7.65 9.08 -0.95
N TYR A 143 -7.07 9.04 -2.15
CA TYR A 143 -7.65 9.35 -3.45
C TYR A 143 -9.17 9.50 -3.41
N GLU A 144 -9.68 10.29 -4.33
CA GLU A 144 -11.10 10.51 -4.50
C GLU A 144 -11.82 9.17 -4.69
N ARG A 145 -12.84 8.92 -3.85
CA ARG A 145 -13.64 7.68 -3.81
C ARG A 145 -14.26 7.26 -5.14
N GLU A 146 -14.26 8.13 -6.13
CA GLU A 146 -14.76 7.85 -7.48
C GLU A 146 -14.00 6.71 -8.18
N ASP A 147 -12.74 6.49 -7.80
CA ASP A 147 -11.92 5.39 -8.32
C ASP A 147 -12.07 4.11 -7.49
N ASP A 148 -12.59 4.20 -6.28
CA ASP A 148 -12.77 3.07 -5.35
C ASP A 148 -14.26 2.69 -5.26
N VAL A 149 -14.76 2.08 -6.32
CA VAL A 149 -16.13 1.53 -6.29
C VAL A 149 -16.11 0.20 -5.56
N PRO A 150 -16.76 0.08 -4.37
CA PRO A 150 -16.82 -1.16 -3.63
C PRO A 150 -17.29 -2.32 -4.51
N GLY A 151 -16.55 -3.41 -4.51
CA GLY A 151 -16.86 -4.60 -5.31
C GLY A 151 -16.48 -4.51 -6.80
N ARG A 152 -15.92 -3.40 -7.26
CA ARG A 152 -15.33 -3.31 -8.59
C ARG A 152 -13.85 -3.62 -8.53
N ARG A 153 -13.50 -4.83 -8.87
CA ARG A 153 -12.20 -5.11 -9.44
C ARG A 153 -12.19 -4.44 -10.81
N SER A 154 -11.33 -3.47 -11.01
CA SER A 154 -11.12 -2.93 -12.35
C SER A 154 -9.74 -3.34 -12.85
N PRO A 155 -9.57 -4.57 -13.34
CA PRO A 155 -8.31 -5.01 -13.95
C PRO A 155 -8.00 -4.22 -15.22
N LEU A 156 -8.96 -3.44 -15.72
CA LEU A 156 -8.92 -2.85 -17.05
C LEU A 156 -8.61 -1.37 -17.09
N LYS A 157 -8.64 -0.66 -15.97
CA LYS A 157 -8.16 0.73 -15.95
C LYS A 157 -6.68 0.74 -15.61
N PRO A 158 -5.81 1.05 -16.60
CA PRO A 158 -4.41 1.30 -16.27
C PRO A 158 -4.36 2.43 -15.26
N ALA A 159 -3.72 2.19 -14.14
CA ALA A 159 -3.55 3.19 -13.08
C ALA A 159 -2.64 4.35 -13.52
N TRP A 160 -1.99 4.23 -14.66
CA TRP A 160 -1.07 5.22 -15.18
C TRP A 160 -1.66 6.63 -15.32
N PRO A 161 -2.85 6.85 -15.89
CA PRO A 161 -3.44 8.18 -15.96
C PRO A 161 -3.78 8.75 -14.59
N ASP A 162 -4.15 7.87 -13.65
CA ASP A 162 -4.56 8.27 -12.30
C ASP A 162 -3.36 8.56 -11.41
N MET A 163 -2.20 7.98 -11.70
CA MET A 163 -0.96 8.26 -10.98
C MET A 163 -0.45 9.69 -11.21
N GLU A 164 -0.74 10.27 -12.35
CA GLU A 164 -0.40 11.66 -12.63
C GLU A 164 -1.16 12.65 -11.74
N ARG A 165 -2.35 12.27 -11.26
CA ARG A 165 -3.14 13.05 -10.31
C ARG A 165 -2.72 12.88 -8.85
N GLY A 166 -2.09 11.77 -8.51
CA GLY A 166 -1.78 11.39 -7.12
C GLY A 166 -0.41 11.79 -6.62
N ILE A 167 0.49 12.22 -7.50
CA ILE A 167 1.83 12.71 -7.13
C ILE A 167 1.73 14.20 -6.79
N GLY A 168 0.87 14.53 -5.85
CA GLY A 168 0.77 15.89 -5.38
C GLY A 168 1.82 16.21 -4.32
N PRO A 169 2.44 17.41 -4.33
CA PRO A 169 3.39 17.84 -3.32
C PRO A 169 2.78 17.98 -1.92
N ALA A 170 1.46 17.93 -1.80
CA ALA A 170 0.75 18.11 -0.54
C ALA A 170 1.00 17.00 0.49
N MET A 171 1.44 15.83 0.06
CA MET A 171 1.62 14.68 0.96
C MET A 171 3.06 14.50 1.44
N SER A 172 4.02 15.17 0.83
CA SER A 172 5.42 15.12 1.24
C SER A 172 5.77 16.11 2.37
N GLY A 173 4.90 17.07 2.65
CA GLY A 173 5.21 18.23 3.46
C GLY A 173 5.23 18.03 4.97
N ASN A 174 4.63 16.99 5.50
CA ASN A 174 4.42 16.88 6.96
C ASN A 174 5.40 15.95 7.70
N VAL A 175 6.39 15.43 7.02
CA VAL A 175 7.27 14.41 7.60
C VAL A 175 8.23 14.94 8.66
N GLY A 176 8.60 16.22 8.59
CA GLY A 176 9.66 16.76 9.44
C GLY A 176 9.19 17.39 10.76
N ASN A 177 7.93 17.77 10.86
CA ASN A 177 7.46 18.66 11.92
C ASN A 177 6.67 17.99 13.05
N ASN A 178 6.37 16.70 12.93
CA ASN A 178 5.53 15.97 13.90
C ASN A 178 6.35 15.08 14.84
N THR A 179 7.56 15.46 15.17
CA THR A 179 8.33 14.78 16.21
C THR A 179 7.83 15.22 17.57
N GLY A 180 7.56 14.26 18.46
CA GLY A 180 7.27 14.56 19.86
C GLY A 180 8.44 15.32 20.53
N LYS A 181 8.13 16.31 21.37
CA LYS A 181 9.17 17.14 22.00
C LYS A 181 10.19 16.27 22.77
N GLY A 182 11.44 16.37 22.41
CA GLY A 182 12.53 15.62 23.04
C GLY A 182 12.68 14.17 22.56
N LEU A 183 11.89 13.72 21.58
CA LEU A 183 11.98 12.40 20.98
C LEU A 183 12.85 12.39 19.71
N PRO A 184 13.35 11.23 19.28
CA PRO A 184 14.04 11.09 17.99
C PRO A 184 13.21 11.56 16.80
N PRO A 185 13.82 11.89 15.66
CA PRO A 185 13.12 12.34 14.48
C PRO A 185 12.00 11.38 14.05
N GLY A 186 10.81 11.92 13.78
CA GLY A 186 9.62 11.18 13.37
C GLY A 186 8.91 10.42 14.50
N GLN A 187 9.52 10.28 15.67
CA GLN A 187 8.92 9.54 16.78
C GLN A 187 7.88 10.40 17.52
N LEU A 188 6.79 9.75 17.90
CA LEU A 188 5.70 10.31 18.69
C LEU A 188 5.68 9.72 20.10
N PRO A 189 4.99 10.34 21.07
CA PRO A 189 4.71 9.71 22.35
C PRO A 189 4.00 8.36 22.19
N LEU A 190 4.21 7.45 23.15
CA LEU A 190 3.61 6.10 23.09
C LEU A 190 2.08 6.12 23.18
N ASP A 191 1.52 7.13 23.80
CA ASP A 191 0.07 7.39 23.91
C ASP A 191 -0.51 8.13 22.69
N ALA A 192 0.29 8.39 21.65
CA ALA A 192 -0.23 8.96 20.41
C ALA A 192 -1.22 7.99 19.74
N GLU A 193 -2.45 8.44 19.60
CA GLU A 193 -3.56 7.66 19.02
C GLU A 193 -3.81 7.98 17.57
N GLU A 194 -3.59 9.24 17.17
CA GLU A 194 -3.88 9.72 15.81
C GLU A 194 -2.63 10.23 15.11
N GLY A 195 -2.53 9.87 13.85
CA GLY A 195 -1.63 10.50 12.89
C GLY A 195 -2.31 11.67 12.17
N SER A 196 -1.97 11.83 10.89
CA SER A 196 -2.41 12.97 10.06
C SER A 196 -3.88 12.96 9.62
N GLY A 197 -4.71 12.06 10.11
CA GLY A 197 -6.11 11.88 9.69
C GLY A 197 -6.20 11.39 8.23
N GLY A 198 -6.46 10.12 8.05
CA GLY A 198 -6.49 9.48 6.74
C GLY A 198 -6.00 8.05 6.80
N THR A 199 -5.23 7.65 5.83
CA THR A 199 -4.58 6.34 5.81
C THR A 199 -3.07 6.49 5.57
N GLY A 200 -2.31 5.52 6.03
CA GLY A 200 -0.85 5.54 5.98
C GLY A 200 -0.26 4.43 5.11
N ALA A 201 0.90 3.93 5.56
CA ALA A 201 1.57 2.82 4.92
C ALA A 201 0.73 1.55 4.99
N HIS A 202 0.80 0.74 3.94
CA HIS A 202 0.21 -0.60 3.89
C HIS A 202 1.31 -1.66 4.00
N ALA A 203 1.87 -2.13 2.89
CA ALA A 203 2.95 -3.10 2.94
C ALA A 203 4.27 -2.50 3.42
N ILE A 204 5.09 -3.28 4.11
CA ILE A 204 6.37 -2.84 4.65
C ILE A 204 7.44 -3.94 4.54
N LEU A 205 8.68 -3.52 4.26
CA LEU A 205 9.89 -4.33 4.23
C LEU A 205 10.99 -3.66 5.05
N VAL A 206 12.01 -4.43 5.40
CA VAL A 206 13.24 -3.93 6.01
C VAL A 206 14.43 -4.20 5.09
N ASP A 207 15.37 -3.26 5.03
CA ASP A 207 16.65 -3.36 4.33
C ASP A 207 17.75 -2.67 5.15
N GLY A 208 18.43 -3.43 5.97
CA GLY A 208 19.45 -2.89 6.88
C GLY A 208 18.90 -1.75 7.75
N ASP A 209 19.45 -0.55 7.59
CA ASP A 209 19.03 0.66 8.32
C ASP A 209 17.75 1.31 7.75
N TYR A 210 17.10 0.72 6.75
CA TYR A 210 15.96 1.32 6.07
C TYR A 210 14.68 0.51 6.24
N LEU A 211 13.55 1.22 6.26
CA LEU A 211 12.22 0.68 5.98
C LEU A 211 11.82 1.06 4.56
N ILE A 212 11.20 0.11 3.86
CA ILE A 212 10.63 0.31 2.54
C ILE A 212 9.15 -0.01 2.67
N TYR A 213 8.27 0.93 2.35
CA TYR A 213 6.84 0.72 2.49
C TYR A 213 6.04 1.37 1.36
N ALA A 214 4.92 0.74 1.03
CA ALA A 214 3.94 1.31 0.10
C ALA A 214 2.97 2.22 0.85
N CYS A 215 2.75 3.42 0.32
CA CYS A 215 1.80 4.38 0.87
C CYS A 215 0.76 4.74 -0.21
N PRO A 216 -0.41 4.07 -0.22
CA PRO A 216 -1.43 4.28 -1.24
C PRO A 216 -1.91 5.72 -1.40
N PRO A 217 -2.06 6.54 -0.33
CA PRO A 217 -2.44 7.94 -0.50
C PRO A 217 -1.46 8.73 -1.36
N ALA A 218 -0.17 8.46 -1.20
CA ALA A 218 0.87 9.09 -2.02
C ALA A 218 1.10 8.36 -3.34
N ARG A 219 0.52 7.16 -3.54
CA ARG A 219 0.76 6.26 -4.68
C ARG A 219 2.26 6.00 -4.92
N GLN A 220 3.00 5.85 -3.83
CA GLN A 220 4.45 5.67 -3.89
C GLN A 220 4.91 4.61 -2.90
N ILE A 221 6.05 4.02 -3.21
CA ILE A 221 6.89 3.30 -2.28
C ILE A 221 7.93 4.26 -1.75
N PHE A 222 8.07 4.30 -0.43
CA PHE A 222 9.04 5.12 0.29
C PHE A 222 10.17 4.26 0.82
N THR A 223 11.39 4.76 0.75
CA THR A 223 12.53 4.24 1.51
C THR A 223 12.91 5.28 2.54
N ILE A 224 12.83 4.94 3.83
CA ILE A 224 13.17 5.84 4.93
C ILE A 224 14.27 5.24 5.81
N ASN A 225 15.11 6.09 6.36
CA ASN A 225 16.12 5.66 7.33
C ASN A 225 15.50 5.52 8.73
N LYS A 226 15.63 4.36 9.37
CA LYS A 226 15.06 4.04 10.68
C LYS A 226 15.53 4.96 11.82
N LYS A 227 16.77 5.47 11.74
CA LYS A 227 17.38 6.31 12.80
C LYS A 227 17.05 7.78 12.66
N THR A 228 17.08 8.29 11.43
CA THR A 228 16.88 9.71 11.16
C THR A 228 15.49 10.07 10.72
N TRP A 229 14.68 9.09 10.40
CA TRP A 229 13.32 9.17 9.85
C TRP A 229 13.23 10.03 8.59
N LYS A 230 14.34 10.13 7.86
CA LYS A 230 14.42 10.87 6.59
C LYS A 230 14.09 9.96 5.42
N VAL A 231 13.29 10.48 4.50
CA VAL A 231 13.03 9.84 3.21
C VAL A 231 14.34 9.86 2.40
N LYS A 232 14.80 8.69 1.99
CA LYS A 232 15.95 8.50 1.10
C LYS A 232 15.53 8.56 -0.36
N SER A 233 14.46 7.90 -0.71
CA SER A 233 13.93 7.83 -2.08
C SER A 233 12.46 7.49 -2.08
N THR A 234 11.80 7.82 -3.18
CA THR A 234 10.44 7.38 -3.49
C THR A 234 10.35 6.96 -4.95
N TRP A 235 9.43 6.09 -5.25
CA TRP A 235 9.11 5.65 -6.60
C TRP A 235 7.62 5.33 -6.71
N PRO A 236 6.99 5.65 -7.86
CA PRO A 236 5.56 5.45 -8.02
C PRO A 236 5.21 3.96 -8.13
N VAL A 237 4.00 3.61 -7.71
CA VAL A 237 3.41 2.28 -7.87
C VAL A 237 2.41 2.25 -9.02
N PRO A 238 2.14 1.08 -9.63
CA PRO A 238 1.24 0.96 -10.76
C PRO A 238 -0.23 1.28 -10.47
N GLY A 239 -0.67 1.00 -9.24
CA GLY A 239 -2.05 1.10 -8.82
C GLY A 239 -2.25 2.12 -7.70
N ASN A 240 -3.44 2.08 -7.13
CA ASN A 240 -3.83 2.94 -6.01
C ASN A 240 -4.14 2.17 -4.72
N ARG A 241 -4.01 0.82 -4.73
CA ARG A 241 -4.20 -0.05 -3.57
C ARG A 241 -3.08 -1.08 -3.43
N THR A 242 -1.85 -0.60 -3.29
CA THR A 242 -0.68 -1.46 -3.08
C THR A 242 -0.70 -2.00 -1.64
N HIS A 243 -1.14 -3.25 -1.47
CA HIS A 243 -1.30 -3.90 -0.17
C HIS A 243 -0.20 -4.90 0.17
N GLY A 244 0.42 -5.55 -0.78
CA GLY A 244 1.47 -6.54 -0.54
C GLY A 244 2.82 -6.11 -1.09
N MET A 245 3.88 -6.41 -0.36
CA MET A 245 5.25 -6.28 -0.83
C MET A 245 6.12 -7.44 -0.35
N SER A 246 7.03 -7.86 -1.20
CA SER A 246 8.03 -8.89 -0.88
C SER A 246 9.34 -8.62 -1.57
N TRP A 247 10.44 -8.98 -0.95
CA TRP A 247 11.69 -9.20 -1.66
C TRP A 247 11.53 -10.33 -2.67
N GLY A 248 12.19 -10.21 -3.81
CA GLY A 248 12.39 -11.32 -4.73
C GLY A 248 13.35 -12.36 -4.17
N LYS A 249 13.68 -13.39 -4.95
CA LYS A 249 14.66 -14.43 -4.55
C LYS A 249 16.03 -13.85 -4.22
N THR A 250 16.41 -12.86 -4.97
CA THR A 250 17.59 -12.03 -4.76
C THR A 250 17.12 -10.65 -4.34
N HIS A 251 17.84 -9.97 -3.45
CA HIS A 251 17.45 -8.65 -2.92
C HIS A 251 17.63 -7.51 -3.93
N ASP A 252 17.74 -7.83 -5.22
CA ASP A 252 17.79 -6.88 -6.34
C ASP A 252 16.40 -6.53 -6.88
N THR A 253 15.37 -7.28 -6.48
CA THR A 253 13.99 -7.05 -6.91
C THR A 253 13.03 -6.99 -5.74
N ILE A 254 11.97 -6.19 -5.92
CA ILE A 254 10.82 -6.10 -5.01
C ILE A 254 9.56 -6.42 -5.80
N TRP A 255 8.74 -7.29 -5.26
CA TRP A 255 7.38 -7.50 -5.71
C TRP A 255 6.43 -6.58 -4.95
N SER A 256 5.55 -5.91 -5.66
CA SER A 256 4.38 -5.24 -5.08
C SER A 256 3.11 -5.88 -5.61
N SER A 257 2.03 -5.85 -4.84
CA SER A 257 0.71 -6.24 -5.33
C SER A 257 -0.26 -5.07 -5.22
N ASP A 258 -1.17 -4.98 -6.16
CA ASP A 258 -2.26 -4.01 -6.12
C ASP A 258 -3.60 -4.74 -6.12
N SER A 259 -4.43 -4.47 -5.10
CA SER A 259 -5.71 -5.15 -4.91
C SER A 259 -6.73 -4.78 -5.98
N ASN A 260 -6.75 -3.54 -6.45
CA ASN A 260 -7.70 -3.11 -7.47
C ASN A 260 -7.35 -3.64 -8.86
N LEU A 261 -6.06 -3.76 -9.15
CA LEU A 261 -5.57 -4.37 -10.38
C LEU A 261 -5.53 -5.90 -10.32
N ASN A 262 -5.66 -6.46 -9.12
CA ASN A 262 -5.52 -7.88 -8.82
C ASN A 262 -4.27 -8.50 -9.47
N ALA A 263 -3.15 -7.82 -9.32
CA ALA A 263 -1.91 -8.15 -10.00
C ALA A 263 -0.68 -7.92 -9.11
N PHE A 264 0.39 -8.63 -9.44
CA PHE A 264 1.71 -8.45 -8.86
C PHE A 264 2.63 -7.79 -9.89
N PHE A 265 3.53 -6.94 -9.40
CA PHE A 265 4.49 -6.21 -10.20
C PHE A 265 5.90 -6.45 -9.67
N ARG A 266 6.82 -6.86 -10.53
CA ARG A 266 8.23 -7.02 -10.17
C ARG A 266 9.00 -5.76 -10.53
N HIS A 267 9.57 -5.14 -9.52
CA HIS A 267 10.36 -3.93 -9.64
C HIS A 267 11.85 -4.24 -9.46
N ASP A 268 12.70 -3.49 -10.13
CA ASP A 268 14.08 -3.32 -9.72
C ASP A 268 14.12 -2.61 -8.36
N ALA A 269 14.79 -3.19 -7.38
CA ALA A 269 14.77 -2.71 -6.00
C ALA A 269 15.49 -1.37 -5.80
N LYS A 270 16.36 -0.98 -6.72
CA LYS A 270 17.14 0.25 -6.65
C LYS A 270 16.46 1.41 -7.37
N THR A 271 15.84 1.13 -8.50
CA THR A 271 15.32 2.17 -9.41
C THR A 271 13.79 2.26 -9.42
N GLY A 272 13.11 1.21 -8.93
CA GLY A 272 11.66 1.09 -9.02
C GLY A 272 11.11 0.73 -10.40
N VAL A 273 11.99 0.52 -11.40
CA VAL A 273 11.57 0.13 -12.76
C VAL A 273 10.81 -1.18 -12.72
N ILE A 274 9.64 -1.20 -13.34
CA ILE A 274 8.80 -2.41 -13.41
C ILE A 274 9.27 -3.26 -14.58
N HIS A 275 9.57 -4.53 -14.30
CA HIS A 275 10.02 -5.49 -15.30
C HIS A 275 8.92 -6.39 -15.83
N GLU A 276 7.96 -6.74 -14.99
CA GLU A 276 6.84 -7.60 -15.40
C GLU A 276 5.61 -7.40 -14.50
N ARG A 277 4.48 -7.84 -15.03
CA ARG A 277 3.22 -7.97 -14.32
C ARG A 277 2.78 -9.43 -14.33
N VAL A 278 2.34 -9.93 -13.17
CA VAL A 278 1.67 -11.21 -13.04
C VAL A 278 0.21 -10.95 -12.72
N GLN A 279 -0.68 -11.30 -13.62
CA GLN A 279 -2.11 -11.07 -13.48
C GLN A 279 -2.78 -12.29 -12.83
N LEU A 280 -3.52 -12.09 -11.76
CA LEU A 280 -4.42 -13.11 -11.23
C LEU A 280 -5.68 -13.21 -12.10
N PRO A 281 -6.31 -14.40 -12.16
CA PRO A 281 -7.63 -14.57 -12.78
C PRO A 281 -8.69 -13.64 -12.17
N ASP A 282 -9.68 -13.26 -12.96
CA ASP A 282 -10.74 -12.34 -12.51
C ASP A 282 -11.62 -12.90 -11.38
N ASP A 283 -11.72 -14.23 -11.30
CA ASP A 283 -12.45 -14.96 -10.26
C ASP A 283 -11.58 -15.31 -9.05
N SER A 284 -10.30 -14.93 -9.04
CA SER A 284 -9.44 -15.16 -7.88
C SER A 284 -9.80 -14.22 -6.71
N PRO A 285 -9.47 -14.62 -5.47
CA PRO A 285 -9.58 -13.73 -4.32
C PRO A 285 -8.81 -12.42 -4.51
N VAL A 286 -9.27 -11.35 -3.89
CA VAL A 286 -8.57 -10.04 -3.90
C VAL A 286 -7.29 -10.14 -3.09
N ILE A 287 -6.17 -9.75 -3.68
CA ILE A 287 -4.88 -9.74 -2.99
C ILE A 287 -4.90 -8.67 -1.89
N HIS A 288 -4.67 -9.08 -0.65
CA HIS A 288 -4.58 -8.13 0.47
C HIS A 288 -3.18 -8.02 1.07
N CYS A 289 -2.39 -9.08 1.00
CA CYS A 289 -0.98 -9.07 1.40
C CYS A 289 -0.20 -10.12 0.62
N ALA A 290 1.12 -10.01 0.59
CA ALA A 290 1.94 -10.96 -0.15
C ALA A 290 3.35 -11.11 0.42
N LYS A 291 3.89 -12.34 0.34
CA LYS A 291 5.30 -12.66 0.62
C LYS A 291 5.78 -13.79 -0.27
N MET A 292 6.97 -13.64 -0.78
CA MET A 292 7.65 -14.68 -1.53
C MET A 292 8.40 -15.61 -0.59
N VAL A 293 8.18 -16.93 -0.75
CA VAL A 293 8.90 -17.98 -0.03
C VAL A 293 9.36 -19.02 -1.04
N GLY A 294 10.66 -19.12 -1.24
CA GLY A 294 11.24 -19.99 -2.28
C GLY A 294 10.73 -19.59 -3.67
N ASP A 295 10.10 -20.53 -4.37
CA ASP A 295 9.54 -20.33 -5.71
C ASP A 295 8.08 -19.89 -5.71
N TYR A 296 7.49 -19.62 -4.55
CA TYR A 296 6.08 -19.34 -4.44
C TYR A 296 5.81 -17.94 -3.90
N MET A 297 4.85 -17.26 -4.52
CA MET A 297 4.23 -16.08 -3.96
C MET A 297 3.05 -16.53 -3.10
N TYR A 298 3.17 -16.34 -1.77
CA TYR A 298 2.09 -16.49 -0.82
C TYR A 298 1.32 -15.19 -0.74
N PHE A 299 0.00 -15.27 -0.68
CA PHE A 299 -0.85 -14.10 -0.51
C PHE A 299 -2.11 -14.46 0.28
N CYS A 300 -2.68 -13.46 0.93
CA CYS A 300 -3.99 -13.60 1.55
C CYS A 300 -5.03 -12.82 0.75
N ASP A 301 -6.27 -13.29 0.81
CA ASP A 301 -7.40 -12.49 0.41
C ASP A 301 -7.87 -11.55 1.54
N ASP A 302 -8.85 -10.72 1.24
CA ASP A 302 -9.46 -9.80 2.20
C ASP A 302 -10.49 -10.46 3.14
N MET A 303 -10.66 -11.78 3.05
CA MET A 303 -11.61 -12.54 3.87
C MET A 303 -10.90 -13.37 4.94
N VAL A 304 -10.29 -14.48 4.56
CA VAL A 304 -9.68 -15.41 5.52
C VAL A 304 -8.60 -16.31 4.91
N TRP A 305 -8.48 -16.38 3.57
CA TRP A 305 -7.72 -17.43 2.92
C TRP A 305 -6.27 -17.09 2.70
N MET A 306 -5.41 -18.03 3.06
CA MET A 306 -4.03 -18.10 2.58
C MET A 306 -3.98 -18.90 1.30
N ALA A 307 -3.37 -18.34 0.28
CA ALA A 307 -3.15 -18.98 -1.00
C ALA A 307 -1.71 -18.76 -1.49
N ARG A 308 -1.31 -19.51 -2.51
CA ARG A 308 -0.03 -19.32 -3.18
C ARG A 308 -0.12 -19.70 -4.66
N PHE A 309 0.83 -19.21 -5.42
CA PHE A 309 1.11 -19.68 -6.78
C PHE A 309 2.61 -19.66 -7.05
N ARG A 310 3.06 -20.42 -8.04
CA ARG A 310 4.48 -20.46 -8.40
C ARG A 310 4.84 -19.24 -9.25
N ILE A 311 5.92 -18.51 -8.86
CA ILE A 311 6.49 -17.36 -9.59
C ILE A 311 7.38 -17.84 -10.74
#